data_87a5cee452c73a02c4e2e38dbc2b84d5
#
_entry.id   87a5cee452c73a02c4e2e38dbc2b84d5
#
_cell.length_a   1.000
_cell.length_b   1.000
_cell.length_c   1.000
_cell.angle_alpha   90.00
_cell.angle_beta   90.00
_cell.angle_gamma   90.00
#
_symmetry.space_group_name_H-M   'P 1'
#
loop_
_entity.id
_entity.type
_entity.pdbx_description
1 polymer ?
#
loop_
_entity_poly.entity_id
_entity_poly.type
_entity_poly.pdbx_seq_one_letter_code
_entity_poly.pdbx_strand_id
1 'polypeptide(L)'
;MPIIEYNGRKPDISPNAYVSPLSTLIGDVKVNNDVVIWPGSIIRAENSSINIGEYTTIFDGVMMFTRSQRSSINIGRYCIIETGVTLLGCFMEDYVQIKEGTIIFEEVSIGEGVIIMNHSQVPPGLTIPARTVMRGIPVDSIREQTRNDVLKQKEKAENYSQLFIKIKQQLPNAQSYLLTLPDFVKLMLKKEE
;
A
#
# COMPACT_ATOMS: atom_id res chain seq x y z
N MET A 1 18.72 -2.86 0.23
CA MET A 1 17.60 -1.91 0.02
C MET A 1 18.19 -0.56 -0.32
N PRO A 2 17.98 -0.04 -1.52
CA PRO A 2 18.40 1.32 -1.85
C PRO A 2 17.47 2.34 -1.19
N ILE A 3 18.00 3.04 -0.18
CA ILE A 3 17.43 4.25 0.40
C ILE A 3 18.22 5.42 -0.19
N ILE A 4 17.56 6.23 -1.00
CA ILE A 4 18.22 7.28 -1.78
C ILE A 4 17.74 8.63 -1.28
N GLU A 5 18.70 9.46 -0.86
CA GLU A 5 18.45 10.86 -0.57
C GLU A 5 18.23 11.64 -1.86
N TYR A 6 17.25 12.53 -1.88
CA TYR A 6 16.96 13.42 -3.00
C TYR A 6 16.62 14.83 -2.49
N ASN A 7 17.32 15.84 -3.00
CA ASN A 7 17.17 17.25 -2.58
C ASN A 7 17.24 17.47 -1.05
N GLY A 8 18.20 16.81 -0.38
CA GLY A 8 18.40 16.91 1.07
C GLY A 8 17.34 16.21 1.91
N ARG A 9 16.43 15.43 1.29
CA ARG A 9 15.42 14.63 1.97
C ARG A 9 15.70 13.15 1.81
N LYS A 10 15.73 12.44 2.92
CA LYS A 10 15.97 11.00 2.99
C LYS A 10 14.76 10.29 3.55
N PRO A 11 14.43 9.09 3.05
CA PRO A 11 13.36 8.30 3.62
C PRO A 11 13.51 8.07 5.12
N ASP A 12 12.44 8.38 5.86
CA ASP A 12 12.28 8.15 7.30
C ASP A 12 11.46 6.86 7.50
N ILE A 13 12.12 5.81 8.00
CA ILE A 13 11.53 4.49 8.12
C ILE A 13 11.50 4.09 9.60
N SER A 14 10.29 3.84 10.11
CA SER A 14 10.14 3.32 11.47
C SER A 14 10.93 2.03 11.68
N PRO A 15 11.60 1.86 12.84
CA PRO A 15 12.27 0.62 13.21
C PRO A 15 11.36 -0.61 13.22
N ASN A 16 10.06 -0.38 13.41
CA ASN A 16 9.06 -1.46 13.42
C ASN A 16 8.52 -1.80 12.02
N ALA A 17 8.78 -0.97 11.01
CA ALA A 17 8.40 -1.27 9.64
C ALA A 17 9.30 -2.37 9.02
N TYR A 18 8.75 -3.05 8.03
CA TYR A 18 9.52 -3.91 7.14
C TYR A 18 9.53 -3.33 5.74
N VAL A 19 10.71 -3.15 5.22
CA VAL A 19 10.90 -2.78 3.82
C VAL A 19 11.80 -3.83 3.17
N SER A 20 11.29 -4.48 2.14
CA SER A 20 12.05 -5.49 1.40
C SER A 20 13.38 -4.93 0.91
N PRO A 21 14.49 -5.70 1.02
CA PRO A 21 15.78 -5.31 0.42
C PRO A 21 15.72 -5.07 -1.09
N LEU A 22 14.71 -5.59 -1.77
CA LEU A 22 14.48 -5.43 -3.21
C LEU A 22 13.56 -4.27 -3.57
N SER A 23 13.12 -3.47 -2.58
CA SER A 23 12.36 -2.24 -2.81
C SER A 23 13.28 -1.03 -2.88
N THR A 24 12.84 0.04 -3.55
CA THR A 24 13.58 1.31 -3.68
C THR A 24 12.75 2.46 -3.13
N LEU A 25 13.32 3.21 -2.16
CA LEU A 25 12.70 4.41 -1.58
C LEU A 25 13.59 5.63 -1.86
N ILE A 26 13.00 6.71 -2.40
CA ILE A 26 13.72 7.91 -2.82
C ILE A 26 13.03 9.17 -2.29
N GLY A 27 13.79 10.06 -1.64
CA GLY A 27 13.34 11.40 -1.25
C GLY A 27 12.49 11.42 0.03
N ASP A 28 11.48 12.30 0.08
CA ASP A 28 10.66 12.59 1.24
C ASP A 28 9.58 11.51 1.49
N VAL A 29 10.02 10.32 1.84
CA VAL A 29 9.14 9.16 2.13
C VAL A 29 9.13 8.90 3.63
N LYS A 30 7.94 8.91 4.23
CA LYS A 30 7.73 8.49 5.62
C LYS A 30 7.01 7.16 5.68
N VAL A 31 7.63 6.18 6.33
CA VAL A 31 7.08 4.84 6.56
C VAL A 31 6.84 4.66 8.05
N ASN A 32 5.58 4.62 8.47
CA ASN A 32 5.20 4.53 9.88
C ASN A 32 5.32 3.10 10.44
N ASN A 33 4.93 2.93 11.72
CA ASN A 33 5.05 1.65 12.41
C ASN A 33 4.28 0.52 11.71
N ASP A 34 4.84 -0.68 11.77
CA ASP A 34 4.20 -1.92 11.32
C ASP A 34 3.72 -1.89 9.85
N VAL A 35 4.25 -0.95 9.05
CA VAL A 35 4.10 -0.95 7.60
C VAL A 35 4.94 -2.06 6.99
N VAL A 36 4.40 -2.70 5.96
CA VAL A 36 5.07 -3.74 5.19
C VAL A 36 5.19 -3.34 3.74
N ILE A 37 6.40 -3.34 3.20
CA ILE A 37 6.67 -3.07 1.78
C ILE A 37 7.35 -4.28 1.16
N TRP A 38 6.67 -4.92 0.22
CA TRP A 38 7.09 -6.14 -0.46
C TRP A 38 8.06 -5.88 -1.62
N PRO A 39 8.73 -6.92 -2.15
CA PRO A 39 9.76 -6.80 -3.19
C PRO A 39 9.32 -6.05 -4.44
N GLY A 40 10.28 -5.38 -5.09
CA GLY A 40 10.06 -4.70 -6.37
C GLY A 40 9.27 -3.40 -6.31
N SER A 41 8.81 -2.97 -5.13
CA SER A 41 8.11 -1.70 -4.98
C SER A 41 9.06 -0.53 -5.14
N ILE A 42 8.62 0.51 -5.87
CA ILE A 42 9.37 1.75 -6.14
C ILE A 42 8.56 2.94 -5.62
N ILE A 43 9.09 3.61 -4.60
CA ILE A 43 8.43 4.73 -3.91
C ILE A 43 9.31 5.97 -4.05
N ARG A 44 8.89 6.92 -4.91
CA ARG A 44 9.65 8.12 -5.28
C ARG A 44 8.93 9.41 -4.91
N ALA A 45 9.42 10.08 -3.88
CA ALA A 45 8.94 11.36 -3.38
C ALA A 45 9.91 12.49 -3.80
N GLU A 46 9.94 12.80 -5.10
CA GLU A 46 10.88 13.77 -5.67
C GLU A 46 10.36 15.21 -5.57
N ASN A 47 9.07 15.43 -5.81
CA ASN A 47 8.47 16.76 -5.89
C ASN A 47 7.58 17.12 -4.69
N SER A 48 7.10 16.10 -3.97
CA SER A 48 6.25 16.24 -2.79
C SER A 48 6.53 15.07 -1.85
N SER A 49 5.79 14.95 -0.75
CA SER A 49 5.97 13.88 0.24
C SER A 49 5.11 12.66 -0.04
N ILE A 50 5.58 11.51 0.42
CA ILE A 50 4.80 10.26 0.52
C ILE A 50 4.78 9.83 1.99
N ASN A 51 3.58 9.70 2.55
CA ASN A 51 3.38 9.21 3.92
C ASN A 51 2.54 7.94 3.91
N ILE A 52 3.05 6.86 4.52
CA ILE A 52 2.38 5.56 4.60
C ILE A 52 2.00 5.31 6.05
N GLY A 53 0.70 5.25 6.31
CA GLY A 53 0.12 5.05 7.63
C GLY A 53 0.37 3.66 8.21
N GLU A 54 0.26 3.56 9.53
CA GLU A 54 0.54 2.36 10.30
C GLU A 54 -0.26 1.14 9.83
N TYR A 55 0.30 -0.04 9.99
CA TYR A 55 -0.32 -1.33 9.65
C TYR A 55 -0.73 -1.47 8.19
N THR A 56 -0.23 -0.61 7.31
CA THR A 56 -0.52 -0.67 5.87
C THR A 56 0.42 -1.65 5.19
N THR A 57 -0.13 -2.44 4.27
CA THR A 57 0.62 -3.41 3.46
C THR A 57 0.70 -2.95 2.01
N ILE A 58 1.93 -2.82 1.50
CA ILE A 58 2.25 -2.49 0.11
C ILE A 58 2.81 -3.76 -0.53
N PHE A 59 2.08 -4.35 -1.48
CA PHE A 59 2.47 -5.60 -2.14
C PHE A 59 3.50 -5.39 -3.26
N ASP A 60 3.90 -6.50 -3.88
CA ASP A 60 4.99 -6.58 -4.85
C ASP A 60 4.78 -5.64 -6.05
N GLY A 61 5.86 -4.99 -6.49
CA GLY A 61 5.85 -4.18 -7.71
C GLY A 61 4.97 -2.93 -7.68
N VAL A 62 4.52 -2.48 -6.51
CA VAL A 62 3.77 -1.23 -6.38
C VAL A 62 4.65 -0.04 -6.71
N MET A 63 4.11 0.90 -7.48
CA MET A 63 4.79 2.13 -7.89
C MET A 63 4.09 3.36 -7.33
N MET A 64 4.84 4.24 -6.63
CA MET A 64 4.35 5.50 -6.07
C MET A 64 5.24 6.65 -6.55
N PHE A 65 4.65 7.65 -7.19
CA PHE A 65 5.39 8.79 -7.73
C PHE A 65 4.71 10.11 -7.39
N THR A 66 5.47 11.09 -6.91
CA THR A 66 5.02 12.47 -6.77
C THR A 66 5.51 13.28 -7.99
N ARG A 67 4.62 13.53 -8.96
CA ARG A 67 4.97 14.21 -10.21
C ARG A 67 5.07 15.72 -10.09
N SER A 68 4.40 16.30 -9.11
CA SER A 68 4.34 17.75 -8.88
C SER A 68 4.32 18.06 -7.40
N GLN A 69 4.45 19.32 -7.03
CA GLN A 69 4.32 19.77 -5.62
C GLN A 69 2.92 19.54 -5.04
N ARG A 70 1.90 19.35 -5.90
CA ARG A 70 0.52 19.08 -5.47
C ARG A 70 0.17 17.60 -5.42
N SER A 71 1.06 16.73 -5.91
CA SER A 71 0.82 15.28 -6.01
C SER A 71 1.35 14.48 -4.81
N SER A 72 1.18 15.00 -3.58
CA SER A 72 1.51 14.20 -2.39
C SER A 72 0.69 12.91 -2.33
N ILE A 73 1.29 11.87 -1.76
CA ILE A 73 0.60 10.61 -1.50
C ILE A 73 0.50 10.44 0.01
N ASN A 74 -0.73 10.41 0.51
CA ASN A 74 -1.01 10.14 1.92
C ASN A 74 -1.90 8.92 2.02
N ILE A 75 -1.38 7.86 2.62
CA ILE A 75 -2.08 6.59 2.82
C ILE A 75 -2.40 6.45 4.29
N GLY A 76 -3.66 6.22 4.62
CA GLY A 76 -4.14 5.97 5.97
C GLY A 76 -3.64 4.67 6.57
N ARG A 77 -4.20 4.28 7.69
CA ARG A 77 -3.85 3.06 8.42
C ARG A 77 -4.62 1.85 7.89
N TYR A 78 -4.03 0.65 8.07
CA TYR A 78 -4.67 -0.61 7.68
C TYR A 78 -5.08 -0.67 6.21
N CYS A 79 -4.41 0.08 5.34
CA CYS A 79 -4.65 0.01 3.90
C CYS A 79 -3.96 -1.21 3.29
N ILE A 80 -4.55 -1.72 2.21
CA ILE A 80 -4.01 -2.83 1.43
C ILE A 80 -3.83 -2.36 0.00
N ILE A 81 -2.58 -2.21 -0.44
CA ILE A 81 -2.23 -1.82 -1.81
C ILE A 81 -1.68 -3.05 -2.50
N GLU A 82 -2.49 -3.67 -3.36
CA GLU A 82 -2.18 -4.97 -3.98
C GLU A 82 -1.15 -4.84 -5.12
N THR A 83 -0.69 -5.96 -5.63
CA THR A 83 0.43 -6.10 -6.59
C THR A 83 0.25 -5.22 -7.83
N GLY A 84 1.33 -4.54 -8.23
CA GLY A 84 1.39 -3.77 -9.46
C GLY A 84 0.52 -2.51 -9.50
N VAL A 85 -0.01 -2.06 -8.36
CA VAL A 85 -0.74 -0.81 -8.26
C VAL A 85 0.18 0.39 -8.52
N THR A 86 -0.34 1.41 -9.21
CA THR A 86 0.36 2.67 -9.46
C THR A 86 -0.38 3.84 -8.83
N LEU A 87 0.30 4.62 -7.99
CA LEU A 87 -0.22 5.82 -7.33
C LEU A 87 0.57 7.04 -7.80
N LEU A 88 -0.12 8.04 -8.34
CA LEU A 88 0.50 9.25 -8.91
C LEU A 88 0.28 10.52 -8.08
N GLY A 89 -0.53 10.44 -6.99
CA GLY A 89 -0.83 11.53 -6.07
C GLY A 89 -2.25 11.37 -5.53
N CYS A 90 -2.41 11.00 -4.27
CA CYS A 90 -3.74 10.75 -3.70
C CYS A 90 -3.74 10.88 -2.18
N PHE A 91 -4.92 11.13 -1.64
CA PHE A 91 -5.21 11.02 -0.23
C PHE A 91 -6.14 9.83 -0.01
N MET A 92 -5.74 8.90 0.87
CA MET A 92 -6.54 7.74 1.26
C MET A 92 -6.76 7.75 2.77
N GLU A 93 -8.00 7.60 3.17
CA GLU A 93 -8.36 7.36 4.57
C GLU A 93 -8.02 5.92 4.99
N ASP A 94 -8.40 5.54 6.22
CA ASP A 94 -8.09 4.23 6.78
C ASP A 94 -8.85 3.09 6.07
N TYR A 95 -8.31 1.88 6.13
CA TYR A 95 -8.93 0.65 5.63
C TYR A 95 -9.23 0.63 4.12
N VAL A 96 -8.58 1.46 3.31
CA VAL A 96 -8.76 1.43 1.85
C VAL A 96 -8.08 0.20 1.26
N GLN A 97 -8.75 -0.46 0.31
CA GLN A 97 -8.17 -1.57 -0.46
C GLN A 97 -8.12 -1.24 -1.94
N ILE A 98 -6.91 -1.16 -2.49
CA ILE A 98 -6.66 -0.98 -3.91
C ILE A 98 -6.21 -2.31 -4.48
N LYS A 99 -7.02 -2.86 -5.39
CA LYS A 99 -6.79 -4.16 -5.99
C LYS A 99 -5.74 -4.12 -7.09
N GLU A 100 -5.23 -5.31 -7.42
CA GLU A 100 -4.16 -5.56 -8.37
C GLU A 100 -4.26 -4.76 -9.68
N GLY A 101 -3.13 -4.19 -10.14
CA GLY A 101 -3.00 -3.50 -11.42
C GLY A 101 -3.79 -2.20 -11.57
N THR A 102 -4.34 -1.67 -10.49
CA THR A 102 -5.11 -0.43 -10.49
C THR A 102 -4.20 0.80 -10.59
N ILE A 103 -4.64 1.84 -11.30
CA ILE A 103 -3.94 3.12 -11.43
C ILE A 103 -4.77 4.22 -10.79
N ILE A 104 -4.18 4.94 -9.84
CA ILE A 104 -4.77 6.13 -9.20
C ILE A 104 -4.00 7.35 -9.68
N PHE A 105 -4.69 8.26 -10.34
CA PHE A 105 -4.11 9.51 -10.83
C PHE A 105 -4.04 10.58 -9.75
N GLU A 106 -3.56 11.78 -10.13
CA GLU A 106 -3.31 12.87 -9.18
C GLU A 106 -4.60 13.47 -8.60
N GLU A 107 -4.49 14.08 -7.42
CA GLU A 107 -5.55 14.83 -6.74
C GLU A 107 -6.81 13.99 -6.43
N VAL A 108 -6.66 12.67 -6.32
CA VAL A 108 -7.75 11.76 -5.94
C VAL A 108 -7.87 11.71 -4.42
N SER A 109 -9.12 11.81 -3.92
CA SER A 109 -9.46 11.61 -2.50
C SER A 109 -10.30 10.35 -2.34
N ILE A 110 -9.87 9.45 -1.44
CA ILE A 110 -10.50 8.14 -1.24
C ILE A 110 -10.92 8.01 0.22
N GLY A 111 -12.21 7.90 0.47
CA GLY A 111 -12.78 7.79 1.80
C GLY A 111 -12.53 6.43 2.48
N GLU A 112 -12.81 6.37 3.77
CA GLU A 112 -12.60 5.18 4.63
C GLU A 112 -13.24 3.93 4.03
N GLY A 113 -12.48 2.85 4.02
CA GLY A 113 -12.98 1.52 3.67
C GLY A 113 -13.34 1.34 2.19
N VAL A 114 -12.99 2.25 1.29
CA VAL A 114 -13.22 2.08 -0.15
C VAL A 114 -12.48 0.86 -0.68
N ILE A 115 -13.13 0.11 -1.58
CA ILE A 115 -12.49 -0.95 -2.37
C ILE A 115 -12.48 -0.54 -3.84
N ILE A 116 -11.30 -0.48 -4.45
CA ILE A 116 -11.17 -0.30 -5.89
C ILE A 116 -10.75 -1.64 -6.51
N MET A 117 -11.55 -2.15 -7.43
CA MET A 117 -11.39 -3.48 -8.02
C MET A 117 -10.22 -3.53 -9.01
N ASN A 118 -9.78 -4.76 -9.30
CA ASN A 118 -8.63 -5.04 -10.16
C ASN A 118 -8.66 -4.28 -11.49
N HIS A 119 -7.50 -3.81 -11.94
CA HIS A 119 -7.27 -3.18 -13.25
C HIS A 119 -8.15 -1.95 -13.52
N SER A 120 -8.58 -1.27 -12.47
CA SER A 120 -9.36 -0.04 -12.57
C SER A 120 -8.46 1.18 -12.78
N GLN A 121 -9.01 2.27 -13.33
CA GLN A 121 -8.31 3.54 -13.45
C GLN A 121 -9.15 4.66 -12.84
N VAL A 122 -8.60 5.31 -11.82
CA VAL A 122 -9.24 6.43 -11.12
C VAL A 122 -8.75 7.73 -11.72
N PRO A 123 -9.61 8.49 -12.44
CA PRO A 123 -9.20 9.72 -13.09
C PRO A 123 -8.79 10.80 -12.10
N PRO A 124 -8.00 11.81 -12.54
CA PRO A 124 -7.54 12.89 -11.67
C PRO A 124 -8.71 13.67 -11.02
N GLY A 125 -8.50 14.13 -9.79
CA GLY A 125 -9.43 14.99 -9.06
C GLY A 125 -10.71 14.32 -8.56
N LEU A 126 -10.85 12.99 -8.72
CA LEU A 126 -12.05 12.28 -8.25
C LEU A 126 -12.06 12.16 -6.73
N THR A 127 -13.24 12.45 -6.13
CA THR A 127 -13.50 12.15 -4.71
C THR A 127 -14.41 10.93 -4.61
N ILE A 128 -13.95 9.89 -3.95
CA ILE A 128 -14.68 8.63 -3.76
C ILE A 128 -15.21 8.59 -2.32
N PRO A 129 -16.54 8.55 -2.12
CA PRO A 129 -17.14 8.46 -0.79
C PRO A 129 -16.72 7.20 -0.05
N ALA A 130 -16.67 7.27 1.29
CA ALA A 130 -16.37 6.13 2.13
C ALA A 130 -17.28 4.91 1.83
N ARG A 131 -16.76 3.72 2.05
CA ARG A 131 -17.50 2.44 1.92
C ARG A 131 -18.08 2.17 0.53
N THR A 132 -17.46 2.70 -0.49
CA THR A 132 -17.88 2.48 -1.88
C THR A 132 -17.00 1.42 -2.53
N VAL A 133 -17.59 0.57 -3.36
CA VAL A 133 -16.87 -0.36 -4.23
C VAL A 133 -16.87 0.21 -5.64
N MET A 134 -15.66 0.45 -6.17
CA MET A 134 -15.42 1.06 -7.47
C MET A 134 -14.83 0.05 -8.45
N ARG A 135 -15.16 0.18 -9.75
CA ARG A 135 -14.62 -0.67 -10.81
C ARG A 135 -14.67 0.04 -12.16
N GLY A 136 -13.69 -0.23 -13.02
CA GLY A 136 -13.75 0.14 -14.44
C GLY A 136 -12.64 1.09 -14.90
N ILE A 137 -12.69 1.43 -16.19
CA ILE A 137 -11.78 2.36 -16.88
C ILE A 137 -12.63 3.31 -17.73
N PRO A 138 -12.90 4.55 -17.27
CA PRO A 138 -12.67 5.06 -15.92
C PRO A 138 -13.53 4.33 -14.88
N VAL A 139 -13.16 4.46 -13.59
CA VAL A 139 -13.94 3.85 -12.51
C VAL A 139 -15.34 4.42 -12.41
N ASP A 140 -16.28 3.54 -12.07
CA ASP A 140 -17.61 3.89 -11.63
C ASP A 140 -17.97 3.13 -10.33
N SER A 141 -18.93 3.67 -9.58
CA SER A 141 -19.44 3.02 -8.39
C SER A 141 -20.33 1.85 -8.79
N ILE A 142 -20.00 0.66 -8.33
CA ILE A 142 -20.83 -0.54 -8.60
C ILE A 142 -21.81 -0.83 -7.46
N ARG A 143 -21.47 -0.48 -6.24
CA ARG A 143 -22.32 -0.60 -5.05
C ARG A 143 -21.71 0.04 -3.82
N GLU A 144 -22.50 0.28 -2.82
CA GLU A 144 -22.03 0.49 -1.45
C GLU A 144 -21.63 -0.83 -0.79
N GLN A 145 -20.76 -0.77 0.20
CA GLN A 145 -20.41 -1.93 1.01
C GLN A 145 -21.52 -2.27 1.99
N THR A 146 -21.79 -3.54 2.14
CA THR A 146 -22.60 -4.05 3.25
C THR A 146 -21.78 -4.00 4.55
N ARG A 147 -22.47 -4.06 5.70
CA ARG A 147 -21.80 -4.18 7.01
C ARG A 147 -20.84 -5.39 7.05
N ASN A 148 -21.20 -6.48 6.41
CA ASN A 148 -20.36 -7.68 6.35
C ASN A 148 -19.09 -7.48 5.50
N ASP A 149 -19.17 -6.73 4.39
CA ASP A 149 -18.00 -6.38 3.60
C ASP A 149 -16.99 -5.58 4.42
N VAL A 150 -17.46 -4.57 5.16
CA VAL A 150 -16.61 -3.73 6.02
C VAL A 150 -15.91 -4.57 7.09
N LEU A 151 -16.64 -5.48 7.75
CA LEU A 151 -16.05 -6.35 8.76
C LEU A 151 -14.97 -7.26 8.18
N LYS A 152 -15.24 -7.91 7.04
CA LYS A 152 -14.26 -8.77 6.36
C LYS A 152 -13.03 -8.01 5.88
N GLN A 153 -13.21 -6.77 5.41
CA GLN A 153 -12.11 -5.93 4.97
C GLN A 153 -11.20 -5.53 6.13
N LYS A 154 -11.78 -5.13 7.27
CA LYS A 154 -11.04 -4.81 8.49
C LYS A 154 -10.26 -6.02 9.00
N GLU A 155 -10.94 -7.16 9.13
CA GLU A 155 -10.31 -8.43 9.52
C GLU A 155 -9.14 -8.81 8.59
N LYS A 156 -9.32 -8.65 7.27
CA LYS A 156 -8.27 -8.92 6.29
C LYS A 156 -7.05 -8.02 6.50
N ALA A 157 -7.27 -6.71 6.70
CA ALA A 157 -6.19 -5.74 6.92
C ALA A 157 -5.41 -6.05 8.22
N GLU A 158 -6.12 -6.33 9.31
CA GLU A 158 -5.54 -6.70 10.59
C GLU A 158 -4.76 -8.03 10.50
N ASN A 159 -5.29 -9.02 9.77
CA ASN A 159 -4.61 -10.30 9.56
C ASN A 159 -3.30 -10.16 8.79
N TYR A 160 -3.23 -9.30 7.75
CA TYR A 160 -1.99 -9.03 7.04
C TYR A 160 -0.94 -8.38 7.93
N SER A 161 -1.36 -7.39 8.73
CA SER A 161 -0.48 -6.76 9.71
C SER A 161 0.09 -7.77 10.72
N GLN A 162 -0.77 -8.61 11.31
CA GLN A 162 -0.33 -9.62 12.29
C GLN A 162 0.51 -10.73 11.67
N LEU A 163 0.19 -11.16 10.46
CA LEU A 163 0.99 -12.17 9.74
C LEU A 163 2.44 -11.70 9.62
N PHE A 164 2.62 -10.42 9.30
CA PHE A 164 3.96 -9.87 9.16
C PHE A 164 4.72 -9.81 10.48
N ILE A 165 4.08 -9.40 11.57
CA ILE A 165 4.69 -9.42 12.90
C ILE A 165 5.22 -10.84 13.22
N LYS A 166 4.46 -11.87 12.89
CA LYS A 166 4.88 -13.28 13.04
C LYS A 166 6.07 -13.63 12.14
N ILE A 167 6.06 -13.21 10.88
CA ILE A 167 7.18 -13.44 9.94
C ILE A 167 8.46 -12.78 10.47
N LYS A 168 8.37 -11.53 10.93
CA LYS A 168 9.50 -10.79 11.50
C LYS A 168 10.08 -11.50 12.74
N GLN A 169 9.23 -12.07 13.58
CA GLN A 169 9.66 -12.85 14.76
C GLN A 169 10.31 -14.19 14.41
N GLN A 170 9.83 -14.86 13.37
CA GLN A 170 10.34 -16.16 12.92
C GLN A 170 11.59 -16.07 12.05
N LEU A 171 11.84 -14.93 11.42
CA LEU A 171 12.95 -14.67 10.54
C LEU A 171 13.79 -13.48 11.02
N PRO A 172 14.46 -13.58 12.18
CA PRO A 172 15.23 -12.47 12.75
C PRO A 172 16.36 -11.95 11.85
N ASN A 173 16.74 -12.72 10.83
CA ASN A 173 17.73 -12.36 9.82
C ASN A 173 17.14 -12.14 8.42
N ALA A 174 15.84 -11.85 8.32
CA ALA A 174 15.16 -11.63 7.04
C ALA A 174 15.73 -10.47 6.20
N GLN A 175 16.64 -9.69 6.73
CA GLN A 175 17.44 -8.72 5.96
C GLN A 175 18.40 -9.41 4.96
N SER A 176 18.70 -10.69 5.13
CA SER A 176 19.66 -11.44 4.29
C SER A 176 19.05 -12.57 3.47
N TYR A 177 17.78 -12.90 3.65
CA TYR A 177 17.16 -13.99 2.89
C TYR A 177 16.07 -13.45 1.95
N LEU A 178 16.29 -13.71 0.67
CA LEU A 178 15.23 -13.78 -0.32
C LEU A 178 14.21 -14.82 0.20
N LEU A 179 13.07 -14.35 0.70
CA LEU A 179 11.90 -15.22 0.82
C LEU A 179 11.61 -15.69 -0.60
N THR A 180 11.96 -16.93 -0.89
CA THR A 180 11.55 -17.53 -2.15
C THR A 180 10.03 -17.65 -2.11
N LEU A 181 9.37 -17.28 -3.21
CA LEU A 181 7.92 -17.41 -3.37
C LEU A 181 7.31 -18.70 -2.78
N PRO A 182 7.97 -19.88 -2.87
CA PRO A 182 7.48 -21.12 -2.29
C PRO A 182 7.29 -21.10 -0.77
N ASP A 183 8.14 -20.42 -0.02
CA ASP A 183 8.05 -20.41 1.45
C ASP A 183 6.94 -19.46 1.94
N PHE A 184 6.71 -18.38 1.23
CA PHE A 184 5.60 -17.48 1.48
C PHE A 184 4.24 -18.16 1.19
N VAL A 185 4.14 -18.84 0.06
CA VAL A 185 2.93 -19.61 -0.33
C VAL A 185 2.64 -20.72 0.69
N LYS A 186 3.65 -21.42 1.18
CA LYS A 186 3.50 -22.43 2.24
C LYS A 186 2.99 -21.84 3.55
N LEU A 187 3.41 -20.62 3.90
CA LEU A 187 2.95 -19.94 5.11
C LEU A 187 1.48 -19.52 5.00
N MET A 188 1.03 -19.11 3.80
CA MET A 188 -0.35 -18.71 3.53
C MET A 188 -1.29 -19.93 3.49
N LEU A 189 -0.86 -21.06 2.91
CA LEU A 189 -1.67 -22.27 2.78
C LEU A 189 -1.84 -23.06 4.10
N LYS A 190 -0.92 -22.92 5.07
CA LYS A 190 -1.08 -23.52 6.42
C LYS A 190 -2.19 -22.93 7.27
N LYS A 191 -2.91 -21.91 6.80
CA LYS A 191 -4.04 -21.29 7.52
C LYS A 191 -5.42 -21.81 7.10
N GLU A 192 -5.50 -22.73 6.12
CA GLU A 192 -6.76 -23.34 5.65
C GLU A 192 -7.01 -24.76 6.20
N GLU A 193 -6.12 -25.26 7.07
CA GLU A 193 -6.32 -26.45 7.91
C GLU A 193 -6.54 -26.02 9.39
#